data_24c227c8a85cacd7a67b433fde224c5a
#
_entry.id   24c227c8a85cacd7a67b433fde224c5a
#
_cell.length_a   1.000
_cell.length_b   1.000
_cell.length_c   1.000
_cell.angle_alpha   90.00
_cell.angle_beta   90.00
_cell.angle_gamma   90.00
#
_symmetry.space_group_name_H-M   'P 1'
#
loop_
_entity.id
_entity.type
_entity.pdbx_description
1 polymer ?
#
loop_
_entity_poly.entity_id
_entity_poly.type
_entity_poly.pdbx_seq_one_letter_code
_entity_poly.pdbx_strand_id
1 'polypeptide(L)' 'MEEENFIIQKINDPQTRDYGFNLLVKAYKQRVYWLVRKMVIDHDDTNDITQDIFIKVYQNLDRFREESKLFTWIYR' A
#
# COMPACT_ATOMS: atom_id res chain seq x y z
N MET A 1 -0.53 0.23 -15.56
CA MET A 1 0.44 -0.84 -15.80
C MET A 1 -0.17 -2.17 -15.42
N GLU A 2 0.28 -3.24 -16.07
CA GLU A 2 -0.33 -4.56 -15.87
C GLU A 2 -0.24 -5.04 -14.42
N GLU A 3 0.90 -4.78 -13.77
CA GLU A 3 1.09 -5.19 -12.39
C GLU A 3 0.09 -4.52 -11.44
N GLU A 4 -0.12 -3.22 -11.63
CA GLU A 4 -1.09 -2.48 -10.81
C GLU A 4 -2.50 -3.01 -11.03
N ASN A 5 -2.86 -3.26 -12.29
CA ASN A 5 -4.20 -3.77 -12.61
C ASN A 5 -4.43 -5.16 -12.01
N PHE A 6 -3.41 -6.01 -12.03
CA PHE A 6 -3.50 -7.33 -11.42
C PHE A 6 -3.73 -7.24 -9.92
N ILE A 7 -2.99 -6.36 -9.25
CA ILE A 7 -3.14 -6.14 -7.81
C ILE A 7 -4.54 -5.65 -7.47
N ILE A 8 -5.03 -4.66 -8.21
CA ILE A 8 -6.37 -4.11 -8.01
C ILE A 8 -7.43 -5.19 -8.20
N GLN A 9 -7.29 -6.03 -9.23
CA GLN A 9 -8.23 -7.11 -9.48
C GLN A 9 -8.30 -8.08 -8.31
N LYS A 10 -7.15 -8.43 -7.73
CA LYS A 10 -7.11 -9.35 -6.59
C LYS A 10 -7.68 -8.71 -5.32
N ILE A 11 -7.44 -7.43 -5.11
CA ILE A 11 -7.98 -6.72 -3.95
C ILE A 11 -9.52 -6.62 -4.03
N ASN A 12 -10.06 -6.42 -5.22
CA ASN A 12 -11.50 -6.25 -5.39
C ASN A 12 -12.31 -7.52 -5.20
N ASP A 13 -11.67 -8.69 -5.30
CA ASP A 13 -12.32 -9.97 -5.05
C ASP A 13 -12.14 -10.34 -3.59
N PRO A 14 -13.23 -10.49 -2.80
CA PRO A 14 -13.11 -10.83 -1.38
C PRO A 14 -12.33 -12.11 -1.11
N GLN A 15 -12.36 -13.06 -2.03
CA GLN A 15 -11.65 -14.33 -1.87
C GLN A 15 -10.15 -14.20 -2.05
N THR A 16 -9.67 -13.19 -2.79
CA THR A 16 -8.26 -12.99 -3.06
C THR A 16 -7.73 -11.69 -2.49
N ARG A 17 -8.52 -11.01 -1.64
CA ARG A 17 -8.15 -9.70 -1.10
C ARG A 17 -6.83 -9.74 -0.33
N ASP A 18 -6.63 -10.72 0.54
CA ASP A 18 -5.40 -10.82 1.31
C ASP A 18 -4.20 -11.09 0.43
N TYR A 19 -4.37 -11.93 -0.58
CA TYR A 19 -3.32 -12.17 -1.57
C TYR A 19 -2.99 -10.88 -2.33
N GLY A 20 -4.01 -10.15 -2.75
CA GLY A 20 -3.82 -8.87 -3.43
C GLY A 20 -3.11 -7.86 -2.56
N PHE A 21 -3.46 -7.80 -1.27
CA PHE A 21 -2.80 -6.91 -0.32
C PHE A 21 -1.31 -7.27 -0.17
N ASN A 22 -0.99 -8.56 -0.09
CA ASN A 22 0.41 -9.00 -0.01
C ASN A 22 1.20 -8.57 -1.25
N LEU A 23 0.59 -8.65 -2.43
CA LEU A 23 1.22 -8.16 -3.66
C LEU A 23 1.44 -6.65 -3.61
N LEU A 24 0.46 -5.92 -3.09
CA LEU A 24 0.56 -4.46 -2.93
C LEU A 24 1.74 -4.11 -2.01
N VAL A 25 1.86 -4.78 -0.88
CA VAL A 25 2.95 -4.53 0.05
C VAL A 25 4.30 -4.80 -0.61
N LYS A 26 4.44 -5.92 -1.32
CA LYS A 26 5.69 -6.24 -2.01
C LYS A 26 6.04 -5.20 -3.06
N ALA A 27 5.05 -4.70 -3.77
CA ALA A 27 5.27 -3.74 -4.86
C ALA A 27 5.67 -2.36 -4.35
N TYR A 28 5.12 -1.92 -3.22
CA TYR A 28 5.25 -0.53 -2.78
C TYR A 28 5.99 -0.34 -1.47
N LYS A 29 6.29 -1.41 -0.73
CA LYS A 29 6.94 -1.32 0.59
C LYS A 29 8.21 -0.49 0.56
N GLN A 30 9.07 -0.73 -0.41
CA GLN A 30 10.35 -0.04 -0.47
C GLN A 30 10.18 1.45 -0.77
N ARG A 31 9.25 1.79 -1.67
CA ARG A 31 8.97 3.19 -1.99
C ARG A 31 8.42 3.93 -0.78
N VAL A 32 7.48 3.31 -0.08
CA VAL A 32 6.89 3.91 1.13
C VAL A 32 7.96 4.08 2.20
N TYR A 33 8.77 3.05 2.41
CA TYR A 33 9.85 3.09 3.38
C TYR A 33 10.79 4.29 3.15
N TRP A 34 11.24 4.48 1.92
CA TRP A 34 12.17 5.57 1.63
C TRP A 34 11.52 6.95 1.76
N LEU A 35 10.24 7.06 1.42
CA LEU A 35 9.54 8.33 1.59
C LEU A 35 9.35 8.67 3.07
N VAL A 36 8.99 7.70 3.89
CA VAL A 36 8.88 7.91 5.34
C VAL A 36 10.24 8.30 5.90
N ARG A 37 11.31 7.60 5.49
CA ARG A 37 12.65 7.87 5.99
C ARG A 37 13.11 9.29 5.71
N LYS A 38 12.67 9.88 4.59
CA LYS A 38 13.00 11.26 4.27
C LYS A 38 12.28 12.26 5.17
N MET A 39 11.15 11.88 5.73
CA MET A 39 10.30 12.79 6.50
C MET A 39 10.55 12.70 8.00
N VAL A 40 11.14 11.62 8.49
CA VAL A 40 11.37 11.43 9.93
C VAL A 40 12.84 11.71 10.27
N ILE A 41 13.05 12.28 11.47
CA ILE A 41 14.39 12.59 11.97
C ILE A 41 15.03 11.31 12.51
N ASP A 42 14.27 10.50 13.23
CA ASP A 42 14.74 9.26 13.83
C ASP A 42 14.42 8.10 12.88
N HIS A 43 15.45 7.57 12.23
CA HIS A 43 15.28 6.50 11.24
C HIS A 43 14.88 5.17 11.88
N ASP A 44 15.04 5.01 13.17
CA ASP A 44 14.61 3.78 13.85
C ASP A 44 13.09 3.62 13.82
N ASP A 45 12.34 4.72 13.71
CA ASP A 45 10.89 4.70 13.65
C ASP A 45 10.36 4.40 12.24
N THR A 46 11.23 4.39 11.21
CA THR A 46 10.80 4.28 9.82
C THR A 46 10.01 2.99 9.55
N ASN A 47 10.48 1.87 10.10
CA ASN A 47 9.80 0.59 9.92
C ASN A 47 8.42 0.58 10.55
N ASP A 48 8.29 1.11 11.77
CA ASP A 48 7.01 1.14 12.47
C ASP A 48 6.00 2.02 11.73
N ILE A 49 6.44 3.19 11.28
CA ILE A 49 5.58 4.10 10.51
C ILE A 49 5.16 3.46 9.19
N THR A 50 6.10 2.79 8.51
CA THR A 50 5.79 2.11 7.26
C THR A 50 4.74 1.02 7.47
N GLN A 51 4.88 0.22 8.53
CA GLN A 51 3.88 -0.79 8.87
C GLN A 51 2.53 -0.17 9.18
N ASP A 52 2.49 0.92 9.93
CA ASP A 52 1.26 1.62 10.26
C ASP A 52 0.55 2.11 9.00
N ILE A 53 1.30 2.61 8.03
CA ILE A 53 0.73 3.04 6.76
C ILE A 53 0.03 1.87 6.06
N PHE A 54 0.67 0.71 5.98
CA PHE A 54 0.07 -0.45 5.33
C PHE A 54 -1.09 -1.05 6.12
N ILE A 55 -1.08 -0.95 7.45
CA ILE A 55 -2.22 -1.35 8.27
C ILE A 55 -3.43 -0.47 7.92
N LYS A 56 -3.24 0.83 7.81
CA LYS A 56 -4.31 1.74 7.43
C LYS A 56 -4.79 1.49 6.00
N VAL A 57 -3.87 1.17 5.10
CA VAL A 57 -4.22 0.79 3.73
C VAL A 57 -5.13 -0.44 3.75
N TYR A 58 -4.76 -1.47 4.51
CA TYR A 58 -5.56 -2.69 4.60
C TYR A 58 -6.96 -2.41 5.15
N GLN A 59 -7.05 -1.59 6.19
CA GLN A 59 -8.33 -1.24 6.81
C GLN A 59 -9.25 -0.46 5.90
N ASN A 60 -8.70 0.18 4.86
CA ASN A 60 -9.46 1.03 3.95
C ASN A 60 -9.48 0.50 2.52
N LEU A 61 -9.14 -0.77 2.30
CA LEU A 61 -9.13 -1.34 0.95
C LEU A 61 -10.49 -1.30 0.28
N ASP A 62 -11.56 -1.45 1.06
CA ASP A 62 -12.93 -1.39 0.55
C ASP A 62 -13.32 0.00 0.04
N ARG A 63 -12.57 1.03 0.44
CA ARG A 63 -12.80 2.40 0.00
C ARG A 63 -11.99 2.77 -1.24
N PHE A 64 -11.08 1.88 -1.65
CA PHE A 64 -10.29 2.14 -2.83
C PHE A 64 -11.19 2.10 -4.07
N ARG A 65 -11.12 3.17 -4.86
CA ARG A 65 -11.83 3.27 -6.12
C ARG A 65 -10.83 3.46 -7.23
N GLU A 66 -11.08 2.86 -8.37
CA GLU A 66 -10.14 2.87 -9.49
C GLU A 66 -10.00 4.25 -10.15
N GLU A 67 -10.54 5.29 -9.53
CA GLU A 67 -10.47 6.66 -10.00
C GLU A 67 -9.07 7.26 -9.89
N SER A 68 -8.20 6.67 -9.08
CA SER A 68 -6.82 7.13 -8.93
C SER A 68 -5.87 5.95 -8.99
N LYS A 69 -4.62 6.23 -9.33
CA LYS A 69 -3.59 5.21 -9.32
C LYS A 69 -3.39 4.71 -7.90
N LEU A 70 -3.12 3.41 -7.78
CA LEU A 70 -2.95 2.77 -6.48
C LEU A 70 -1.90 3.48 -5.62
N PHE A 71 -0.77 3.84 -6.21
CA PHE A 71 0.29 4.54 -5.50
C PHE A 71 -0.19 5.90 -4.95
N THR A 72 -0.95 6.64 -5.74
CA THR A 72 -1.50 7.92 -5.32
C THR A 72 -2.47 7.75 -4.16
N TRP A 73 -3.29 6.70 -4.21
CA TRP A 73 -4.26 6.42 -3.14
C TRP A 73 -3.56 6.12 -1.81
N ILE A 74 -2.46 5.38 -1.84
CA ILE A 74 -1.70 5.03 -0.63
C ILE A 74 -1.24 6.30 0.11
N TYR A 75 -0.93 7.35 -0.62
CA TYR A 75 -0.40 8.59 -0.04
C TYR A 75 -1.46 9.63 0.32
N ARG A 76 -2.69 9.27 0.24
CA ARG A 76 -3.75 10.20 0.67
C ARG A 76 -4.07 10.08 2.16
#